data_c95b3a8d0305f07bad6ed24da9652b7b
#
_entry.id   c95b3a8d0305f07bad6ed24da9652b7b
#
_cell.length_a   1.000
_cell.length_b   1.000
_cell.length_c   1.000
_cell.angle_alpha   90.00
_cell.angle_beta   90.00
_cell.angle_gamma   90.00
#
_symmetry.space_group_name_H-M   'P 1'
#
loop_
_entity.id
_entity.type
_entity.pdbx_description
1 polymer ?
#
loop_
_entity_poly.entity_id
_entity_poly.type
_entity_poly.pdbx_seq_one_letter_code
_entity_poly.pdbx_strand_id
1 'polypeptide(L)'
;LDRARRFSIKQIATQAGVSKATVDRVLHQRGSVHYQTHRRIHQALEELEAQEKSGPAVGRTFHIDVILHTPKRFSDAVQEAVLAQLGSLAPFRIFPRFHLHQAIGPQQMHDLILRCVGKGSQGLIIKAADELPINEAVNQATAAGVPVVTFVSDLPQSERIGYIGMDNRTAGQTAAYLMSRWLADEAQDVAVVISSELFRGEEEREMGFRTWLRSRAAHLRVVDVTGGFGVHEPTFEKVTRALQDNPSIKAIYSVGGGNRAIVEAFAALDRPLEVFIGHDLDQENRQLLAEEKIAAIIDHNLHVDARNAFLHILQFHRLWKAVPIPVSHVQVVTPFNLMH
;
A
#
# COMPACT_ATOMS: atom_id res chain seq x y z
N LEU A 1 -29.06 3.70 33.27
CA LEU A 1 -28.78 2.91 34.50
C LEU A 1 -28.04 1.61 34.20
N ASP A 2 -28.25 1.00 33.06
CA ASP A 2 -27.59 -0.27 32.68
C ASP A 2 -26.07 -0.11 32.41
N ARG A 3 -25.62 1.04 31.87
CA ARG A 3 -24.21 1.34 31.61
C ARG A 3 -23.37 1.42 32.89
N ALA A 4 -23.92 1.99 33.96
CA ALA A 4 -23.22 2.17 35.22
C ALA A 4 -22.99 0.87 36.01
N ARG A 5 -23.76 -0.21 35.73
CA ARG A 5 -23.58 -1.53 36.38
C ARG A 5 -22.39 -2.33 35.89
N ARG A 6 -21.80 -1.95 34.73
CA ARG A 6 -20.64 -2.64 34.17
C ARG A 6 -19.31 -2.32 34.85
N PHE A 7 -19.18 -1.11 35.38
CA PHE A 7 -17.95 -0.65 36.02
C PHE A 7 -18.15 -0.40 37.51
N SER A 8 -17.15 -0.74 38.31
CA SER A 8 -17.21 -0.45 39.76
C SER A 8 -17.17 1.07 40.01
N ILE A 9 -17.82 1.52 41.07
CA ILE A 9 -17.76 2.93 41.51
C ILE A 9 -16.31 3.41 41.68
N LYS A 10 -15.41 2.50 42.09
CA LYS A 10 -13.98 2.80 42.20
C LYS A 10 -13.33 3.12 40.83
N GLN A 11 -13.62 2.35 39.80
CA GLN A 11 -13.09 2.59 38.44
C GLN A 11 -13.60 3.92 37.89
N ILE A 12 -14.91 4.17 38.01
CA ILE A 12 -15.52 5.42 37.54
C ILE A 12 -14.92 6.63 38.29
N ALA A 13 -14.76 6.53 39.63
CA ALA A 13 -14.21 7.58 40.47
C ALA A 13 -12.74 7.91 40.05
N THR A 14 -11.96 6.89 39.83
CA THR A 14 -10.56 7.06 39.39
C THR A 14 -10.51 7.70 38.01
N GLN A 15 -11.28 7.24 37.03
CA GLN A 15 -11.32 7.76 35.67
C GLN A 15 -11.85 9.20 35.62
N ALA A 16 -12.89 9.52 36.38
CA ALA A 16 -13.47 10.87 36.44
C ALA A 16 -12.67 11.85 37.32
N GLY A 17 -11.71 11.36 38.12
CA GLY A 17 -10.97 12.20 39.08
C GLY A 17 -11.85 12.80 40.15
N VAL A 18 -12.82 12.03 40.67
CA VAL A 18 -13.78 12.45 41.73
C VAL A 18 -13.84 11.41 42.85
N SER A 19 -14.48 11.77 43.96
CA SER A 19 -14.67 10.81 45.08
C SER A 19 -15.70 9.72 44.74
N LYS A 20 -15.55 8.53 45.32
CA LYS A 20 -16.53 7.43 45.20
C LYS A 20 -17.93 7.87 45.61
N ALA A 21 -18.04 8.67 46.69
CA ALA A 21 -19.32 9.21 47.18
C ALA A 21 -19.99 10.16 46.17
N THR A 22 -19.19 10.89 45.38
CA THR A 22 -19.67 11.76 44.29
C THR A 22 -20.24 10.94 43.16
N VAL A 23 -19.54 9.87 42.76
CA VAL A 23 -20.02 8.93 41.72
C VAL A 23 -21.31 8.27 42.17
N ASP A 24 -21.37 7.75 43.39
CA ASP A 24 -22.58 7.11 43.92
C ASP A 24 -23.78 8.04 43.89
N ARG A 25 -23.59 9.31 44.30
CA ARG A 25 -24.66 10.33 44.26
C ARG A 25 -25.16 10.58 42.83
N VAL A 26 -24.27 10.67 41.87
CA VAL A 26 -24.64 10.90 40.47
C VAL A 26 -25.36 9.70 39.86
N LEU A 27 -24.84 8.49 40.06
CA LEU A 27 -25.45 7.27 39.52
C LEU A 27 -26.82 6.95 40.10
N HIS A 28 -27.03 7.26 41.36
CA HIS A 28 -28.30 7.01 42.07
C HIS A 28 -29.18 8.27 42.22
N GLN A 29 -28.79 9.38 41.55
CA GLN A 29 -29.53 10.65 41.57
C GLN A 29 -29.82 11.18 43.01
N ARG A 30 -28.84 10.99 43.89
CA ARG A 30 -28.95 11.40 45.30
C ARG A 30 -28.26 12.73 45.56
N GLY A 31 -29.00 13.78 45.87
CA GLY A 31 -28.47 15.10 46.17
C GLY A 31 -28.04 15.91 44.96
N SER A 32 -27.76 17.19 45.15
CA SER A 32 -27.30 18.07 44.09
C SER A 32 -25.79 17.91 43.81
N VAL A 33 -25.43 17.54 42.59
CA VAL A 33 -24.04 17.51 42.14
C VAL A 33 -23.88 18.52 40.99
N HIS A 34 -22.80 19.29 41.00
CA HIS A 34 -22.57 20.32 40.02
C HIS A 34 -22.55 19.75 38.58
N TYR A 35 -23.14 20.44 37.62
CA TYR A 35 -23.28 20.02 36.21
C TYR A 35 -21.98 19.56 35.57
N GLN A 36 -20.87 20.27 35.83
CA GLN A 36 -19.55 19.88 35.28
C GLN A 36 -19.08 18.53 35.84
N THR A 37 -19.37 18.21 37.08
CA THR A 37 -19.05 16.92 37.71
C THR A 37 -19.87 15.79 37.12
N HIS A 38 -21.14 16.06 36.82
CA HIS A 38 -22.03 15.15 36.09
C HIS A 38 -21.44 14.81 34.72
N ARG A 39 -21.06 15.84 33.94
CA ARG A 39 -20.43 15.66 32.63
C ARG A 39 -19.14 14.83 32.70
N ARG A 40 -18.25 15.09 33.66
CA ARG A 40 -17.02 14.35 33.88
C ARG A 40 -17.26 12.87 34.16
N ILE A 41 -18.29 12.53 34.95
CA ILE A 41 -18.65 11.14 35.27
C ILE A 41 -19.20 10.44 34.01
N HIS A 42 -20.06 11.09 33.23
CA HIS A 42 -20.54 10.54 31.97
C HIS A 42 -19.45 10.32 30.95
N GLN A 43 -18.55 11.28 30.81
CA GLN A 43 -17.37 11.14 29.94
C GLN A 43 -16.45 9.98 30.39
N ALA A 44 -16.24 9.83 31.71
CA ALA A 44 -15.46 8.72 32.25
C ALA A 44 -16.09 7.36 31.97
N LEU A 45 -17.43 7.27 31.99
CA LEU A 45 -18.15 6.05 31.61
C LEU A 45 -17.98 5.72 30.13
N GLU A 46 -18.05 6.72 29.24
CA GLU A 46 -17.82 6.55 27.82
C GLU A 46 -16.37 6.11 27.53
N GLU A 47 -15.41 6.70 28.25
CA GLU A 47 -13.99 6.32 28.14
C GLU A 47 -13.75 4.88 28.63
N LEU A 48 -14.36 4.48 29.76
CA LEU A 48 -14.27 3.12 30.29
C LEU A 48 -14.94 2.10 29.36
N GLU A 49 -16.10 2.44 28.77
CA GLU A 49 -16.74 1.61 27.74
C GLU A 49 -15.86 1.47 26.49
N ALA A 50 -15.20 2.54 26.06
CA ALA A 50 -14.26 2.51 24.95
C ALA A 50 -13.03 1.64 25.28
N GLN A 51 -12.50 1.74 26.50
CA GLN A 51 -11.42 0.90 26.99
C GLN A 51 -11.82 -0.58 27.07
N GLU A 52 -13.02 -0.90 27.57
CA GLU A 52 -13.54 -2.27 27.64
C GLU A 52 -13.77 -2.86 26.23
N LYS A 53 -14.32 -2.07 25.31
CA LYS A 53 -14.50 -2.47 23.91
C LYS A 53 -13.17 -2.67 23.16
N SER A 54 -12.13 -1.93 23.57
CA SER A 54 -10.78 -2.09 23.05
C SER A 54 -10.08 -3.34 23.61
N GLY A 55 -10.66 -3.99 24.65
CA GLY A 55 -10.17 -5.24 25.24
C GLY A 55 -8.76 -5.15 25.83
N PRO A 56 -8.14 -6.30 26.16
CA PRO A 56 -6.79 -6.36 26.76
C PRO A 56 -5.66 -5.89 25.84
N ALA A 57 -5.99 -5.33 24.67
CA ALA A 57 -5.03 -4.79 23.71
C ALA A 57 -4.54 -3.37 24.04
N VAL A 58 -5.20 -2.64 24.93
CA VAL A 58 -4.75 -1.31 25.37
C VAL A 58 -3.45 -1.45 26.13
N GLY A 59 -2.37 -0.92 25.54
CA GLY A 59 -1.00 -1.05 26.06
C GLY A 59 -0.21 -2.26 25.56
N ARG A 60 -0.82 -3.20 24.83
CA ARG A 60 -0.10 -4.30 24.18
C ARG A 60 0.64 -3.81 22.95
N THR A 61 1.90 -4.18 22.81
CA THR A 61 2.72 -3.90 21.64
C THR A 61 2.50 -5.01 20.60
N PHE A 62 2.21 -4.60 19.36
CA PHE A 62 2.09 -5.48 18.20
C PHE A 62 3.35 -5.36 17.35
N HIS A 63 4.10 -6.44 17.24
CA HIS A 63 5.21 -6.54 16.32
C HIS A 63 4.69 -7.03 14.95
N ILE A 64 4.78 -6.18 13.95
CA ILE A 64 4.32 -6.47 12.60
C ILE A 64 5.55 -6.37 11.68
N ASP A 65 5.82 -7.45 10.95
CA ASP A 65 6.92 -7.47 9.99
C ASP A 65 6.45 -6.97 8.63
N VAL A 66 7.19 -6.02 8.07
CA VAL A 66 6.98 -5.45 6.73
C VAL A 66 8.10 -5.94 5.84
N ILE A 67 7.78 -6.86 4.93
CA ILE A 67 8.74 -7.55 4.07
C ILE A 67 8.53 -7.07 2.63
N LEU A 68 9.51 -6.37 2.05
CA LEU A 68 9.39 -5.76 0.74
C LEU A 68 10.51 -6.26 -0.20
N HIS A 69 10.11 -6.90 -1.30
CA HIS A 69 10.96 -7.17 -2.45
C HIS A 69 10.67 -6.12 -3.52
N THR A 70 11.49 -5.07 -3.58
CA THR A 70 11.28 -3.93 -4.48
C THR A 70 12.51 -3.01 -4.48
N PRO A 71 12.72 -2.17 -5.53
CA PRO A 71 13.77 -1.17 -5.54
C PRO A 71 13.73 -0.24 -4.33
N LYS A 72 14.91 0.22 -3.90
CA LYS A 72 15.07 1.04 -2.66
C LYS A 72 14.16 2.26 -2.63
N ARG A 73 14.03 3.01 -3.74
CA ARG A 73 13.18 4.20 -3.83
C ARG A 73 11.72 3.93 -3.42
N PHE A 74 11.17 2.78 -3.82
CA PHE A 74 9.79 2.40 -3.47
C PHE A 74 9.69 1.87 -2.03
N SER A 75 10.67 1.09 -1.55
CA SER A 75 10.68 0.67 -0.14
C SER A 75 10.83 1.84 0.82
N ASP A 76 11.59 2.88 0.47
CA ASP A 76 11.68 4.10 1.27
C ASP A 76 10.31 4.81 1.38
N ALA A 77 9.58 4.95 0.26
CA ALA A 77 8.24 5.56 0.25
C ALA A 77 7.23 4.74 1.08
N VAL A 78 7.25 3.41 0.98
CA VAL A 78 6.39 2.54 1.80
C VAL A 78 6.77 2.64 3.27
N GLN A 79 8.06 2.65 3.61
CA GLN A 79 8.53 2.79 5.00
C GLN A 79 8.06 4.11 5.62
N GLU A 80 8.18 5.21 4.89
CA GLU A 80 7.69 6.52 5.32
C GLU A 80 6.16 6.48 5.55
N ALA A 81 5.40 5.96 4.58
CA ALA A 81 3.96 5.84 4.69
C ALA A 81 3.53 4.99 5.90
N VAL A 82 4.18 3.86 6.13
CA VAL A 82 3.93 2.97 7.28
C VAL A 82 4.18 3.70 8.60
N LEU A 83 5.33 4.37 8.74
CA LEU A 83 5.68 5.09 9.96
C LEU A 83 4.74 6.26 10.26
N ALA A 84 4.31 6.99 9.22
CA ALA A 84 3.37 8.10 9.35
C ALA A 84 1.99 7.68 9.88
N GLN A 85 1.58 6.41 9.68
CA GLN A 85 0.26 5.94 10.13
C GLN A 85 0.23 5.47 11.59
N LEU A 86 1.36 5.24 12.24
CA LEU A 86 1.39 4.65 13.59
C LEU A 86 0.61 5.45 14.61
N GLY A 87 0.67 6.79 14.55
CA GLY A 87 -0.09 7.66 15.44
C GLY A 87 -1.61 7.58 15.25
N SER A 88 -2.08 7.32 14.03
CA SER A 88 -3.51 7.22 13.69
C SER A 88 -4.16 5.92 14.17
N LEU A 89 -3.37 4.96 14.62
CA LEU A 89 -3.80 3.64 15.06
C LEU A 89 -3.94 3.54 16.59
N ALA A 90 -3.83 4.65 17.31
CA ALA A 90 -4.07 4.66 18.75
C ALA A 90 -5.48 4.09 19.06
N PRO A 91 -5.66 3.33 20.16
CA PRO A 91 -4.74 3.12 21.27
C PRO A 91 -3.75 1.94 21.09
N PHE A 92 -3.66 1.34 19.91
CA PHE A 92 -2.75 0.22 19.66
C PHE A 92 -1.30 0.72 19.52
N ARG A 93 -0.37 0.00 20.13
CA ARG A 93 1.07 0.23 19.98
C ARG A 93 1.60 -0.72 18.92
N ILE A 94 1.75 -0.25 17.67
CA ILE A 94 2.30 -1.03 16.58
C ILE A 94 3.78 -0.73 16.44
N PHE A 95 4.59 -1.79 16.40
CA PHE A 95 6.02 -1.73 16.21
C PHE A 95 6.39 -2.45 14.89
N PRO A 96 6.53 -1.73 13.76
CA PRO A 96 6.89 -2.33 12.49
C PRO A 96 8.36 -2.74 12.50
N ARG A 97 8.66 -3.92 11.96
CA ARG A 97 10.02 -4.41 11.70
C ARG A 97 10.21 -4.56 10.20
N PHE A 98 11.11 -3.78 9.64
CA PHE A 98 11.30 -3.72 8.19
C PHE A 98 12.36 -4.71 7.71
N HIS A 99 12.04 -5.42 6.63
CA HIS A 99 12.91 -6.33 5.89
C HIS A 99 12.87 -5.92 4.41
N LEU A 100 13.84 -5.10 3.99
CA LEU A 100 13.85 -4.45 2.69
C LEU A 100 14.90 -5.11 1.79
N HIS A 101 14.46 -5.64 0.67
CA HIS A 101 15.30 -6.36 -0.29
C HIS A 101 15.09 -5.85 -1.71
N GLN A 102 16.15 -5.43 -2.39
CA GLN A 102 16.08 -5.10 -3.82
C GLN A 102 16.08 -6.36 -4.68
N ALA A 103 16.74 -7.40 -4.20
CA ALA A 103 16.74 -8.74 -4.79
C ALA A 103 16.76 -9.77 -3.67
N ILE A 104 15.88 -10.76 -3.75
CA ILE A 104 15.81 -11.89 -2.84
C ILE A 104 15.22 -13.09 -3.59
N GLY A 105 15.87 -14.24 -3.46
CA GLY A 105 15.36 -15.46 -4.09
C GLY A 105 14.13 -16.02 -3.37
N PRO A 106 13.29 -16.82 -4.07
CA PRO A 106 12.03 -17.33 -3.51
C PRO A 106 12.22 -18.15 -2.24
N GLN A 107 13.25 -19.01 -2.18
CA GLN A 107 13.54 -19.79 -0.98
C GLN A 107 14.03 -18.91 0.19
N GLN A 108 14.82 -17.88 -0.09
CA GLN A 108 15.28 -16.94 0.95
C GLN A 108 14.10 -16.13 1.50
N MET A 109 13.14 -15.74 0.64
CA MET A 109 11.91 -15.06 1.04
C MET A 109 11.04 -16.00 1.90
N HIS A 110 10.85 -17.24 1.48
CA HIS A 110 10.18 -18.29 2.27
C HIS A 110 10.77 -18.37 3.69
N ASP A 111 12.09 -18.55 3.80
CA ASP A 111 12.76 -18.69 5.08
C ASP A 111 12.68 -17.42 5.93
N LEU A 112 12.66 -16.23 5.30
CA LEU A 112 12.47 -14.96 5.98
C LEU A 112 11.08 -14.86 6.60
N ILE A 113 10.03 -15.21 5.85
CA ILE A 113 8.64 -15.21 6.32
C ILE A 113 8.53 -16.12 7.56
N LEU A 114 9.01 -17.36 7.48
CA LEU A 114 8.94 -18.30 8.59
C LEU A 114 9.79 -17.88 9.79
N ARG A 115 10.94 -17.23 9.58
CA ARG A 115 11.72 -16.62 10.68
C ARG A 115 10.95 -15.51 11.39
N CYS A 116 10.20 -14.67 10.67
CA CYS A 116 9.37 -13.63 11.28
C CYS A 116 8.26 -14.26 12.14
N VAL A 117 7.61 -15.33 11.64
CA VAL A 117 6.64 -16.10 12.41
C VAL A 117 7.28 -16.69 13.68
N GLY A 118 8.44 -17.35 13.57
CA GLY A 118 9.17 -17.93 14.70
C GLY A 118 9.66 -16.92 15.72
N LYS A 119 9.87 -15.65 15.34
CA LYS A 119 10.21 -14.51 16.22
C LYS A 119 8.98 -13.82 16.83
N GLY A 120 7.81 -14.43 16.73
CA GLY A 120 6.58 -13.95 17.35
C GLY A 120 5.98 -12.73 16.64
N SER A 121 6.05 -12.68 15.32
CA SER A 121 5.28 -11.72 14.53
C SER A 121 3.79 -11.88 14.81
N GLN A 122 3.08 -10.77 14.86
CA GLN A 122 1.64 -10.74 15.05
C GLN A 122 0.89 -10.33 13.78
N GLY A 123 1.63 -10.19 12.68
CA GLY A 123 1.13 -9.96 11.34
C GLY A 123 2.25 -9.63 10.37
N LEU A 124 2.05 -9.99 9.12
CA LEU A 124 3.00 -9.74 8.04
C LEU A 124 2.33 -8.85 6.98
N ILE A 125 3.05 -7.83 6.53
CA ILE A 125 2.72 -7.02 5.35
C ILE A 125 3.78 -7.34 4.31
N ILE A 126 3.39 -7.92 3.17
CA ILE A 126 4.34 -8.51 2.22
C ILE A 126 4.13 -7.96 0.81
N LYS A 127 5.21 -7.46 0.19
CA LYS A 127 5.32 -7.30 -1.27
C LYS A 127 6.35 -8.29 -1.78
N ALA A 128 5.92 -9.26 -2.57
CA ALA A 128 6.77 -10.35 -3.06
C ALA A 128 6.35 -10.80 -4.46
N ALA A 129 7.21 -11.58 -5.10
CA ALA A 129 6.91 -12.30 -6.33
C ALA A 129 5.86 -13.40 -6.08
N ASP A 130 5.01 -13.68 -7.07
CA ASP A 130 4.01 -14.75 -7.00
C ASP A 130 4.64 -16.08 -7.39
N GLU A 131 5.34 -16.71 -6.44
CA GLU A 131 6.06 -17.95 -6.63
C GLU A 131 5.68 -18.98 -5.56
N LEU A 132 5.68 -20.25 -5.95
CA LEU A 132 5.22 -21.36 -5.11
C LEU A 132 5.84 -21.39 -3.70
N PRO A 133 7.17 -21.26 -3.49
CA PRO A 133 7.74 -21.28 -2.14
C PRO A 133 7.22 -20.15 -1.26
N ILE A 134 6.95 -18.98 -1.86
CA ILE A 134 6.45 -17.81 -1.13
C ILE A 134 4.99 -18.04 -0.72
N ASN A 135 4.15 -18.54 -1.63
CA ASN A 135 2.76 -18.90 -1.33
C ASN A 135 2.68 -19.95 -0.22
N GLU A 136 3.55 -20.97 -0.23
CA GLU A 136 3.65 -21.98 0.81
C GLU A 136 4.03 -21.39 2.18
N ALA A 137 4.99 -20.46 2.21
CA ALA A 137 5.36 -19.77 3.45
C ALA A 137 4.22 -18.93 4.01
N VAL A 138 3.46 -18.24 3.14
CA VAL A 138 2.25 -17.49 3.54
C VAL A 138 1.21 -18.41 4.13
N ASN A 139 0.95 -19.57 3.50
CA ASN A 139 0.01 -20.57 4.00
C ASN A 139 0.42 -21.09 5.38
N GLN A 140 1.71 -21.39 5.57
CA GLN A 140 2.24 -21.82 6.87
C GLN A 140 2.11 -20.73 7.94
N ALA A 141 2.38 -19.45 7.59
CA ALA A 141 2.22 -18.33 8.50
C ALA A 141 0.76 -18.18 8.96
N THR A 142 -0.18 -18.23 8.00
CA THR A 142 -1.63 -18.13 8.30
C THR A 142 -2.10 -19.31 9.13
N ALA A 143 -1.68 -20.54 8.82
CA ALA A 143 -1.97 -21.74 9.61
C ALA A 143 -1.41 -21.65 11.05
N ALA A 144 -0.29 -20.97 11.25
CA ALA A 144 0.29 -20.69 12.57
C ALA A 144 -0.43 -19.54 13.32
N GLY A 145 -1.49 -18.95 12.75
CA GLY A 145 -2.25 -17.84 13.35
C GLY A 145 -1.62 -16.46 13.16
N VAL A 146 -0.65 -16.33 12.26
CA VAL A 146 -0.04 -15.05 11.89
C VAL A 146 -0.66 -14.56 10.58
N PRO A 147 -1.51 -13.51 10.62
CA PRO A 147 -2.18 -13.00 9.42
C PRO A 147 -1.18 -12.38 8.45
N VAL A 148 -1.38 -12.64 7.16
CA VAL A 148 -0.57 -12.09 6.08
C VAL A 148 -1.43 -11.21 5.19
N VAL A 149 -1.00 -9.96 4.99
CA VAL A 149 -1.58 -9.00 4.04
C VAL A 149 -0.59 -8.80 2.90
N THR A 150 -1.02 -8.99 1.67
CA THR A 150 -0.22 -8.66 0.49
C THR A 150 -0.38 -7.17 0.16
N PHE A 151 0.70 -6.54 -0.30
CA PHE A 151 0.80 -5.10 -0.47
C PHE A 151 1.31 -4.75 -1.86
N VAL A 152 0.54 -3.97 -2.62
CA VAL A 152 0.83 -3.49 -3.99
C VAL A 152 0.89 -4.59 -5.06
N SER A 153 1.46 -5.75 -4.76
CA SER A 153 1.43 -6.95 -5.59
C SER A 153 0.78 -8.09 -4.82
N ASP A 154 -0.10 -8.84 -5.46
CA ASP A 154 -0.90 -9.86 -4.81
C ASP A 154 -0.30 -11.26 -4.95
N LEU A 155 -0.71 -12.15 -4.02
CA LEU A 155 -0.40 -13.58 -3.99
C LEU A 155 -1.72 -14.37 -3.94
N PRO A 156 -2.50 -14.41 -5.04
CA PRO A 156 -3.86 -14.95 -5.02
C PRO A 156 -3.93 -16.46 -4.79
N GLN A 157 -2.83 -17.19 -4.97
CA GLN A 157 -2.72 -18.63 -4.72
C GLN A 157 -2.41 -18.97 -3.24
N SER A 158 -2.28 -17.95 -2.39
CA SER A 158 -1.96 -18.12 -0.96
C SER A 158 -3.18 -17.87 -0.06
N GLU A 159 -3.08 -18.37 1.17
CA GLU A 159 -4.07 -18.16 2.26
C GLU A 159 -3.87 -16.79 2.95
N ARG A 160 -3.47 -15.76 2.21
CA ARG A 160 -3.41 -14.39 2.73
C ARG A 160 -4.78 -13.91 3.18
N ILE A 161 -4.84 -13.05 4.21
CA ILE A 161 -6.12 -12.54 4.71
C ILE A 161 -6.69 -11.38 3.88
N GLY A 162 -5.88 -10.72 3.06
CA GLY A 162 -6.32 -9.62 2.21
C GLY A 162 -5.19 -9.07 1.35
N TYR A 163 -5.59 -8.37 0.29
CA TYR A 163 -4.73 -7.58 -0.59
C TYR A 163 -4.99 -6.10 -0.36
N ILE A 164 -3.92 -5.33 -0.27
CA ILE A 164 -3.93 -3.87 -0.19
C ILE A 164 -3.15 -3.28 -1.35
N GLY A 165 -3.79 -2.43 -2.10
CA GLY A 165 -3.27 -1.77 -3.28
C GLY A 165 -4.40 -1.35 -4.22
N MET A 166 -4.05 -0.87 -5.40
CA MET A 166 -5.02 -0.51 -6.44
C MET A 166 -5.46 -1.73 -7.24
N ASP A 167 -6.55 -1.61 -7.99
CA ASP A 167 -6.87 -2.52 -9.09
C ASP A 167 -5.87 -2.27 -10.23
N ASN A 168 -4.86 -3.15 -10.33
CA ASN A 168 -3.78 -3.03 -11.28
C ASN A 168 -4.27 -3.13 -12.74
N ARG A 169 -5.30 -3.93 -13.01
CA ARG A 169 -5.88 -4.04 -14.35
C ARG A 169 -6.56 -2.73 -14.76
N THR A 170 -7.34 -2.13 -13.87
CA THR A 170 -7.96 -0.82 -14.08
C THR A 170 -6.90 0.28 -14.23
N ALA A 171 -5.80 0.22 -13.48
CA ALA A 171 -4.68 1.15 -13.63
C ALA A 171 -4.06 1.08 -15.04
N GLY A 172 -3.80 -0.14 -15.54
CA GLY A 172 -3.32 -0.34 -16.92
C GLY A 172 -4.29 0.17 -17.98
N GLN A 173 -5.61 -0.09 -17.80
CA GLN A 173 -6.65 0.44 -18.71
C GLN A 173 -6.69 1.98 -18.69
N THR A 174 -6.52 2.59 -17.53
CA THR A 174 -6.45 4.05 -17.39
C THR A 174 -5.27 4.62 -18.15
N ALA A 175 -4.07 4.03 -18.00
CA ALA A 175 -2.89 4.43 -18.77
C ALA A 175 -3.11 4.31 -20.28
N ALA A 176 -3.70 3.20 -20.74
CA ALA A 176 -4.02 2.98 -22.15
C ALA A 176 -5.01 4.02 -22.70
N TYR A 177 -6.06 4.33 -21.92
CA TYR A 177 -7.02 5.36 -22.28
C TYR A 177 -6.35 6.73 -22.45
N LEU A 178 -5.56 7.17 -21.46
CA LEU A 178 -4.86 8.45 -21.53
C LEU A 178 -3.89 8.50 -22.72
N MET A 179 -3.09 7.47 -22.89
CA MET A 179 -2.14 7.37 -24.00
C MET A 179 -2.82 7.47 -25.35
N SER A 180 -3.94 6.77 -25.56
CA SER A 180 -4.71 6.83 -26.81
C SER A 180 -5.36 8.19 -27.08
N ARG A 181 -5.51 9.04 -26.05
CA ARG A 181 -6.04 10.40 -26.20
C ARG A 181 -4.98 11.45 -26.48
N TRP A 182 -3.76 11.18 -26.07
CA TRP A 182 -2.64 12.11 -26.22
C TRP A 182 -1.79 11.85 -27.47
N LEU A 183 -1.80 10.61 -27.98
CA LEU A 183 -1.13 10.28 -29.23
C LEU A 183 -2.01 10.59 -30.43
N ALA A 184 -1.37 10.91 -31.56
CA ALA A 184 -2.05 11.05 -32.84
C ALA A 184 -2.70 9.73 -33.27
N ASP A 185 -3.76 9.83 -34.09
CA ASP A 185 -4.50 8.66 -34.63
C ASP A 185 -3.77 8.01 -35.81
N GLU A 186 -2.46 7.79 -35.64
CA GLU A 186 -1.57 7.18 -36.61
C GLU A 186 -0.99 5.88 -36.05
N ALA A 187 -0.64 4.96 -36.95
CA ALA A 187 -0.02 3.69 -36.56
C ALA A 187 1.38 3.94 -36.00
N GLN A 188 1.59 3.60 -34.72
CA GLN A 188 2.86 3.74 -34.04
C GLN A 188 3.06 2.69 -32.95
N ASP A 189 4.31 2.54 -32.53
CA ASP A 189 4.68 1.64 -31.46
C ASP A 189 4.70 2.37 -30.11
N VAL A 190 4.18 1.68 -29.11
CA VAL A 190 4.22 2.09 -27.69
C VAL A 190 4.99 1.05 -26.92
N ALA A 191 6.07 1.43 -26.23
CA ALA A 191 6.77 0.47 -25.40
C ALA A 191 6.10 0.38 -24.00
N VAL A 192 5.92 -0.85 -23.53
CA VAL A 192 5.56 -1.16 -22.15
C VAL A 192 6.79 -1.65 -21.43
N VAL A 193 7.23 -0.90 -20.41
CA VAL A 193 8.44 -1.22 -19.64
C VAL A 193 8.02 -1.89 -18.33
N ILE A 194 8.35 -3.18 -18.21
CA ILE A 194 8.04 -4.04 -17.08
C ILE A 194 9.35 -4.31 -16.33
N SER A 195 9.36 -4.14 -14.99
CA SER A 195 10.58 -4.39 -14.23
C SER A 195 10.93 -5.87 -14.21
N SER A 196 9.95 -6.70 -13.95
CA SER A 196 10.08 -8.16 -13.88
C SER A 196 8.72 -8.83 -14.08
N GLU A 197 8.71 -9.97 -14.75
CA GLU A 197 7.52 -10.81 -14.96
C GLU A 197 7.10 -11.58 -13.69
N LEU A 198 7.82 -11.41 -12.57
CA LEU A 198 7.55 -12.11 -11.32
C LEU A 198 6.48 -11.44 -10.45
N PHE A 199 6.16 -10.16 -10.72
CA PHE A 199 5.23 -9.40 -9.89
C PHE A 199 3.84 -9.36 -10.52
N ARG A 200 2.89 -9.98 -9.86
CA ARG A 200 1.47 -10.03 -10.29
C ARG A 200 0.89 -8.66 -10.61
N GLY A 201 1.21 -7.66 -9.81
CA GLY A 201 0.73 -6.29 -10.03
C GLY A 201 1.18 -5.70 -11.36
N GLU A 202 2.43 -5.94 -11.77
CA GLU A 202 2.96 -5.46 -13.05
C GLU A 202 2.35 -6.21 -14.24
N GLU A 203 2.21 -7.52 -14.13
CA GLU A 203 1.53 -8.37 -15.12
C GLU A 203 0.09 -7.91 -15.35
N GLU A 204 -0.66 -7.64 -14.29
CA GLU A 204 -2.04 -7.16 -14.39
C GLU A 204 -2.16 -5.76 -15.00
N ARG A 205 -1.22 -4.85 -14.69
CA ARG A 205 -1.13 -3.52 -15.32
C ARG A 205 -0.90 -3.64 -16.82
N GLU A 206 0.06 -4.44 -17.22
CA GLU A 206 0.39 -4.72 -18.64
C GLU A 206 -0.83 -5.34 -19.35
N MET A 207 -1.43 -6.37 -18.76
CA MET A 207 -2.61 -7.03 -19.33
C MET A 207 -3.79 -6.06 -19.52
N GLY A 208 -4.05 -5.18 -18.54
CA GLY A 208 -5.07 -4.15 -18.61
C GLY A 208 -4.81 -3.18 -19.77
N PHE A 209 -3.58 -2.69 -19.87
CA PHE A 209 -3.13 -1.78 -20.92
C PHE A 209 -3.29 -2.39 -22.32
N ARG A 210 -2.70 -3.54 -22.54
CA ARG A 210 -2.73 -4.25 -23.83
C ARG A 210 -4.15 -4.62 -24.27
N THR A 211 -4.95 -5.13 -23.35
CA THR A 211 -6.35 -5.52 -23.65
C THR A 211 -7.16 -4.31 -24.09
N TRP A 212 -6.98 -3.18 -23.44
CA TRP A 212 -7.70 -1.95 -23.78
C TRP A 212 -7.25 -1.41 -25.15
N LEU A 213 -5.95 -1.30 -25.42
CA LEU A 213 -5.44 -0.82 -26.73
C LEU A 213 -5.91 -1.72 -27.87
N ARG A 214 -5.79 -3.04 -27.73
CA ARG A 214 -6.23 -3.99 -28.76
C ARG A 214 -7.71 -3.82 -29.13
N SER A 215 -8.56 -3.48 -28.18
CA SER A 215 -10.00 -3.35 -28.40
C SER A 215 -10.44 -1.97 -28.86
N ARG A 216 -9.68 -0.91 -28.58
CA ARG A 216 -10.10 0.49 -28.74
C ARG A 216 -9.13 1.38 -29.52
N ALA A 217 -7.87 0.99 -29.64
CA ALA A 217 -6.81 1.76 -30.30
C ALA A 217 -5.80 0.82 -30.96
N ALA A 218 -6.28 -0.06 -31.84
CA ALA A 218 -5.47 -1.12 -32.47
C ALA A 218 -4.34 -0.59 -33.40
N HIS A 219 -4.35 0.70 -33.73
CA HIS A 219 -3.26 1.39 -34.42
C HIS A 219 -2.00 1.57 -33.54
N LEU A 220 -2.16 1.50 -32.20
CA LEU A 220 -1.06 1.53 -31.24
C LEU A 220 -0.57 0.11 -30.96
N ARG A 221 0.59 -0.24 -31.50
CA ARG A 221 1.20 -1.57 -31.32
C ARG A 221 2.08 -1.58 -30.08
N VAL A 222 1.90 -2.56 -29.22
CA VAL A 222 2.68 -2.69 -27.97
C VAL A 222 3.98 -3.45 -28.22
N VAL A 223 5.10 -2.88 -27.79
CA VAL A 223 6.44 -3.48 -27.74
C VAL A 223 6.83 -3.68 -26.28
N ASP A 224 7.19 -4.92 -25.92
CA ASP A 224 7.58 -5.24 -24.55
C ASP A 224 9.05 -4.94 -24.31
N VAL A 225 9.33 -4.33 -23.15
CA VAL A 225 10.68 -4.12 -22.63
C VAL A 225 10.70 -4.63 -21.20
N THR A 226 11.42 -5.73 -20.95
CA THR A 226 11.43 -6.43 -19.66
C THR A 226 12.85 -6.71 -19.17
N GLY A 227 12.98 -7.00 -17.86
CA GLY A 227 14.25 -7.39 -17.24
C GLY A 227 15.14 -6.22 -16.82
N GLY A 228 14.56 -5.01 -16.67
CA GLY A 228 15.26 -3.85 -16.11
C GLY A 228 15.22 -3.79 -14.57
N PHE A 229 14.39 -4.62 -13.95
CA PHE A 229 14.20 -4.72 -12.48
C PHE A 229 13.86 -3.39 -11.79
N GLY A 230 13.42 -2.39 -12.55
CA GLY A 230 13.21 -1.02 -12.04
C GLY A 230 14.50 -0.33 -11.56
N VAL A 231 15.66 -0.84 -11.95
CA VAL A 231 17.01 -0.34 -11.64
C VAL A 231 17.56 0.41 -12.83
N HIS A 232 18.34 1.49 -12.59
CA HIS A 232 18.75 2.43 -13.62
C HIS A 232 19.50 1.75 -14.80
N GLU A 233 20.69 1.18 -14.55
CA GLU A 233 21.54 0.65 -15.63
C GLU A 233 20.86 -0.44 -16.49
N PRO A 234 20.26 -1.51 -15.88
CA PRO A 234 19.61 -2.51 -16.70
C PRO A 234 18.41 -1.97 -17.50
N THR A 235 17.65 -1.02 -16.92
CA THR A 235 16.52 -0.38 -17.62
C THR A 235 17.02 0.45 -18.79
N PHE A 236 18.08 1.25 -18.60
CA PHE A 236 18.69 2.06 -19.65
C PHE A 236 19.13 1.20 -20.84
N GLU A 237 19.87 0.11 -20.60
CA GLU A 237 20.33 -0.81 -21.62
C GLU A 237 19.18 -1.45 -22.41
N LYS A 238 18.15 -1.94 -21.70
CA LYS A 238 16.99 -2.60 -22.32
C LYS A 238 16.18 -1.64 -23.17
N VAL A 239 15.90 -0.45 -22.64
CA VAL A 239 15.15 0.58 -23.37
C VAL A 239 15.92 1.09 -24.57
N THR A 240 17.23 1.36 -24.42
CA THR A 240 18.10 1.78 -25.54
C THR A 240 18.06 0.77 -26.69
N ARG A 241 18.19 -0.53 -26.38
CA ARG A 241 18.08 -1.59 -27.39
C ARG A 241 16.70 -1.61 -28.05
N ALA A 242 15.62 -1.55 -27.27
CA ALA A 242 14.27 -1.56 -27.82
C ALA A 242 14.01 -0.37 -28.75
N LEU A 243 14.54 0.82 -28.41
CA LEU A 243 14.46 2.01 -29.26
C LEU A 243 15.26 1.87 -30.56
N GLN A 244 16.42 1.21 -30.54
CA GLN A 244 17.21 0.95 -31.73
C GLN A 244 16.51 -0.04 -32.65
N ASP A 245 15.94 -1.10 -32.10
CA ASP A 245 15.23 -2.14 -32.84
C ASP A 245 13.88 -1.68 -33.39
N ASN A 246 13.24 -0.67 -32.74
CA ASN A 246 11.91 -0.17 -33.10
C ASN A 246 11.92 1.37 -33.22
N PRO A 247 12.28 1.91 -34.39
CA PRO A 247 12.38 3.36 -34.60
C PRO A 247 11.05 4.14 -34.46
N SER A 248 9.91 3.45 -34.52
CA SER A 248 8.57 4.05 -34.38
C SER A 248 8.11 4.26 -32.93
N ILE A 249 8.87 3.78 -31.93
CA ILE A 249 8.52 4.01 -30.52
C ILE A 249 8.73 5.50 -30.18
N LYS A 250 7.66 6.18 -29.79
CA LYS A 250 7.65 7.57 -29.31
C LYS A 250 6.92 7.72 -27.99
N ALA A 251 6.30 6.67 -27.50
CA ALA A 251 5.53 6.67 -26.27
C ALA A 251 5.88 5.48 -25.37
N ILE A 252 5.83 5.72 -24.06
CA ILE A 252 6.18 4.76 -23.02
C ILE A 252 5.07 4.64 -21.99
N TYR A 253 4.74 3.40 -21.65
CA TYR A 253 4.05 3.05 -20.41
C TYR A 253 5.00 2.27 -19.52
N SER A 254 5.46 2.87 -18.41
CA SER A 254 6.33 2.22 -17.44
C SER A 254 5.52 1.69 -16.27
N VAL A 255 5.46 0.39 -16.11
CA VAL A 255 4.68 -0.28 -15.05
C VAL A 255 5.50 -0.63 -13.80
N GLY A 256 6.84 -0.75 -13.95
CA GLY A 256 7.74 -1.23 -12.89
C GLY A 256 8.84 -0.27 -12.46
N GLY A 257 8.88 0.94 -13.01
CA GLY A 257 9.87 1.98 -12.66
C GLY A 257 11.14 1.97 -13.51
N GLY A 258 12.21 2.64 -13.00
CA GLY A 258 13.38 2.95 -13.82
C GLY A 258 13.16 4.15 -14.75
N ASN A 259 12.27 5.07 -14.34
CA ASN A 259 11.73 6.11 -15.22
C ASN A 259 12.78 7.12 -15.67
N ARG A 260 13.75 7.46 -14.83
CA ARG A 260 14.88 8.33 -15.23
C ARG A 260 15.73 7.68 -16.33
N ALA A 261 16.04 6.40 -16.19
CA ALA A 261 16.78 5.65 -17.21
C ALA A 261 16.04 5.62 -18.56
N ILE A 262 14.70 5.54 -18.54
CA ILE A 262 13.88 5.63 -19.76
C ILE A 262 14.05 6.99 -20.42
N VAL A 263 13.92 8.08 -19.69
CA VAL A 263 14.12 9.46 -20.23
C VAL A 263 15.53 9.63 -20.80
N GLU A 264 16.54 9.15 -20.09
CA GLU A 264 17.94 9.23 -20.52
C GLU A 264 18.23 8.39 -21.77
N ALA A 265 17.58 7.22 -21.93
CA ALA A 265 17.72 6.40 -23.13
C ALA A 265 17.19 7.11 -24.38
N PHE A 266 16.04 7.81 -24.28
CA PHE A 266 15.53 8.63 -25.37
C PHE A 266 16.48 9.79 -25.71
N ALA A 267 16.98 10.49 -24.68
CA ALA A 267 17.90 11.60 -24.83
C ALA A 267 19.25 11.16 -25.46
N ALA A 268 19.80 10.02 -25.04
CA ALA A 268 21.04 9.47 -25.56
C ALA A 268 20.98 9.11 -27.06
N LEU A 269 19.78 8.80 -27.54
CA LEU A 269 19.55 8.50 -28.97
C LEU A 269 19.01 9.69 -29.77
N ASP A 270 18.90 10.88 -29.15
CA ASP A 270 18.30 12.09 -29.72
C ASP A 270 16.89 11.83 -30.29
N ARG A 271 16.07 11.09 -29.54
CA ARG A 271 14.73 10.70 -29.95
C ARG A 271 13.64 11.44 -29.19
N PRO A 272 12.54 11.82 -29.87
CA PRO A 272 11.40 12.44 -29.21
C PRO A 272 10.67 11.41 -28.32
N LEU A 273 10.34 11.81 -27.10
CA LEU A 273 9.43 11.11 -26.21
C LEU A 273 8.14 11.93 -26.12
N GLU A 274 7.12 11.52 -26.89
CA GLU A 274 5.86 12.29 -27.04
C GLU A 274 4.94 12.10 -25.85
N VAL A 275 4.78 10.85 -25.37
CA VAL A 275 3.93 10.54 -24.21
C VAL A 275 4.64 9.55 -23.31
N PHE A 276 4.80 9.91 -22.05
CA PHE A 276 5.31 9.00 -21.03
C PHE A 276 4.35 8.95 -19.84
N ILE A 277 3.84 7.76 -19.54
CA ILE A 277 3.02 7.47 -18.37
C ILE A 277 3.77 6.49 -17.49
N GLY A 278 3.96 6.83 -16.23
CA GLY A 278 4.62 5.97 -15.23
C GLY A 278 3.71 5.59 -14.09
N HIS A 279 4.26 4.85 -13.14
CA HIS A 279 3.61 4.47 -11.89
C HIS A 279 4.40 4.96 -10.69
N ASP A 280 3.67 5.12 -9.58
CA ASP A 280 4.15 5.41 -8.23
C ASP A 280 4.78 6.81 -8.10
N LEU A 281 4.22 7.65 -7.25
CA LEU A 281 4.64 9.03 -7.04
C LEU A 281 5.79 9.12 -6.01
N ASP A 282 6.92 8.47 -6.31
CA ASP A 282 8.15 8.59 -5.53
C ASP A 282 8.88 9.93 -5.80
N GLN A 283 9.96 10.18 -5.08
CA GLN A 283 10.72 11.44 -5.20
C GLN A 283 11.29 11.68 -6.60
N GLU A 284 11.78 10.62 -7.26
CA GLU A 284 12.32 10.70 -8.63
C GLU A 284 11.21 11.05 -9.64
N ASN A 285 10.08 10.37 -9.55
CA ASN A 285 8.93 10.60 -10.42
C ASN A 285 8.30 11.97 -10.20
N ARG A 286 8.27 12.47 -8.94
CA ARG A 286 7.86 13.87 -8.65
C ARG A 286 8.74 14.87 -9.41
N GLN A 287 10.05 14.66 -9.40
CA GLN A 287 10.98 15.53 -10.11
C GLN A 287 10.77 15.45 -11.63
N LEU A 288 10.69 14.23 -12.20
CA LEU A 288 10.46 14.04 -13.63
C LEU A 288 9.11 14.62 -14.09
N LEU A 289 8.09 14.54 -13.25
CA LEU A 289 6.78 15.13 -13.51
C LEU A 289 6.85 16.66 -13.47
N ALA A 290 7.54 17.25 -12.47
CA ALA A 290 7.75 18.71 -12.40
C ALA A 290 8.61 19.25 -13.55
N GLU A 291 9.54 18.45 -14.09
CA GLU A 291 10.34 18.75 -15.26
C GLU A 291 9.58 18.50 -16.59
N GLU A 292 8.31 18.11 -16.52
CA GLU A 292 7.48 17.71 -17.68
C GLU A 292 8.09 16.61 -18.56
N LYS A 293 8.95 15.74 -17.99
CA LYS A 293 9.52 14.57 -18.66
C LYS A 293 8.56 13.38 -18.68
N ILE A 294 7.65 13.34 -17.74
CA ILE A 294 6.54 12.38 -17.63
C ILE A 294 5.24 13.16 -17.76
N ALA A 295 4.32 12.69 -18.59
CA ALA A 295 3.04 13.35 -18.82
C ALA A 295 2.05 13.10 -17.67
N ALA A 296 2.06 11.87 -17.12
CA ALA A 296 1.27 11.51 -15.95
C ALA A 296 1.88 10.33 -15.18
N ILE A 297 1.59 10.29 -13.91
CA ILE A 297 1.85 9.14 -13.04
C ILE A 297 0.50 8.54 -12.61
N ILE A 298 0.37 7.23 -12.78
CA ILE A 298 -0.70 6.46 -12.17
C ILE A 298 -0.26 6.11 -10.75
N ASP A 299 -1.00 6.59 -9.78
CA ASP A 299 -0.63 6.53 -8.37
C ASP A 299 -1.76 5.99 -7.49
N HIS A 300 -1.43 5.63 -6.28
CA HIS A 300 -2.36 5.32 -5.21
C HIS A 300 -1.82 5.85 -3.88
N ASN A 301 -2.71 6.05 -2.92
CA ASN A 301 -2.31 6.65 -1.66
C ASN A 301 -1.66 5.64 -0.73
N LEU A 302 -0.33 5.53 -0.75
CA LEU A 302 0.45 4.62 0.12
C LEU A 302 0.17 4.82 1.61
N HIS A 303 -0.16 6.04 2.08
CA HIS A 303 -0.51 6.28 3.48
C HIS A 303 -1.83 5.61 3.85
N VAL A 304 -2.84 5.71 2.97
CA VAL A 304 -4.13 5.02 3.15
C VAL A 304 -3.92 3.51 3.11
N ASP A 305 -3.11 3.02 2.19
CA ASP A 305 -2.80 1.61 2.04
C ASP A 305 -2.07 1.06 3.26
N ALA A 306 -1.06 1.75 3.74
CA ALA A 306 -0.34 1.36 4.96
C ALA A 306 -1.28 1.26 6.17
N ARG A 307 -2.17 2.25 6.34
CA ARG A 307 -3.19 2.21 7.38
C ARG A 307 -4.13 1.02 7.21
N ASN A 308 -4.61 0.79 6.00
CA ASN A 308 -5.53 -0.30 5.69
C ASN A 308 -4.89 -1.69 5.92
N ALA A 309 -3.59 -1.85 5.63
CA ALA A 309 -2.87 -3.09 5.94
C ALA A 309 -2.86 -3.39 7.44
N PHE A 310 -2.60 -2.41 8.28
CA PHE A 310 -2.71 -2.56 9.73
C PHE A 310 -4.13 -2.88 10.18
N LEU A 311 -5.14 -2.23 9.59
CA LEU A 311 -6.54 -2.49 9.93
C LEU A 311 -6.95 -3.93 9.62
N HIS A 312 -6.50 -4.51 8.51
CA HIS A 312 -6.73 -5.94 8.22
C HIS A 312 -6.15 -6.84 9.30
N ILE A 313 -4.91 -6.58 9.73
CA ILE A 313 -4.26 -7.35 10.80
C ILE A 313 -5.02 -7.20 12.13
N LEU A 314 -5.41 -5.98 12.48
CA LEU A 314 -6.20 -5.71 13.69
C LEU A 314 -7.59 -6.37 13.65
N GLN A 315 -8.25 -6.39 12.49
CA GLN A 315 -9.51 -7.11 12.29
C GLN A 315 -9.36 -8.61 12.48
N PHE A 316 -8.31 -9.20 11.94
CA PHE A 316 -8.01 -10.63 12.15
C PHE A 316 -7.88 -10.96 13.64
N HIS A 317 -7.22 -10.12 14.41
CA HIS A 317 -7.08 -10.25 15.86
C HIS A 317 -8.34 -9.83 16.64
N ARG A 318 -9.45 -9.46 15.96
CA ARG A 318 -10.71 -8.98 16.56
C ARG A 318 -10.56 -7.73 17.42
N LEU A 319 -9.57 -6.90 17.11
CA LEU A 319 -9.27 -5.65 17.81
C LEU A 319 -9.84 -4.42 17.09
N TRP A 320 -10.28 -4.60 15.86
CA TRP A 320 -10.95 -3.59 15.04
C TRP A 320 -12.26 -4.14 14.50
N LYS A 321 -13.21 -3.25 14.19
CA LYS A 321 -14.50 -3.65 13.60
C LYS A 321 -14.27 -4.34 12.25
N ALA A 322 -14.96 -5.44 12.03
CA ALA A 322 -14.99 -6.13 10.75
C ALA A 322 -15.80 -5.30 9.74
N VAL A 323 -15.14 -4.39 9.04
CA VAL A 323 -15.68 -3.62 7.92
C VAL A 323 -14.88 -3.95 6.67
N PRO A 324 -15.51 -4.01 5.49
CA PRO A 324 -14.78 -4.20 4.24
C PRO A 324 -13.76 -3.08 4.06
N ILE A 325 -12.53 -3.43 3.68
CA ILE A 325 -11.49 -2.49 3.30
C ILE A 325 -11.39 -2.55 1.78
N PRO A 326 -11.80 -1.49 1.07
CA PRO A 326 -11.79 -1.48 -0.38
C PRO A 326 -10.35 -1.41 -0.93
N VAL A 327 -10.16 -1.85 -2.17
CA VAL A 327 -8.95 -1.56 -2.94
C VAL A 327 -8.81 -0.04 -3.13
N SER A 328 -7.58 0.42 -3.28
CA SER A 328 -7.28 1.84 -3.44
C SER A 328 -7.74 2.37 -4.78
N HIS A 329 -8.20 3.61 -4.79
CA HIS A 329 -8.56 4.29 -6.02
C HIS A 329 -7.32 4.58 -6.86
N VAL A 330 -7.44 4.32 -8.16
CA VAL A 330 -6.44 4.73 -9.15
C VAL A 330 -6.48 6.26 -9.27
N GLN A 331 -5.35 6.92 -9.06
CA GLN A 331 -5.19 8.36 -9.20
C GLN A 331 -4.32 8.69 -10.40
N VAL A 332 -4.66 9.74 -11.12
CA VAL A 332 -3.84 10.27 -12.21
C VAL A 332 -3.22 11.58 -11.72
N VAL A 333 -1.90 11.58 -11.58
CA VAL A 333 -1.13 12.75 -11.15
C VAL A 333 -0.42 13.36 -12.36
N THR A 334 -0.57 14.66 -12.52
CA THR A 334 0.01 15.49 -13.58
C THR A 334 0.83 16.59 -12.94
N PRO A 335 1.62 17.38 -13.69
CA PRO A 335 2.35 18.52 -13.12
C PRO A 335 1.48 19.52 -12.36
N PHE A 336 0.18 19.59 -12.69
CA PHE A 336 -0.73 20.61 -12.15
C PHE A 336 -1.47 20.17 -10.87
N ASN A 337 -1.58 18.90 -10.59
CA ASN A 337 -2.17 18.38 -9.35
C ASN A 337 -1.16 17.65 -8.46
N LEU A 338 0.12 17.89 -8.71
CA LEU A 338 1.22 17.46 -7.85
C LEU A 338 1.13 18.21 -6.51
N MET A 339 0.70 17.52 -5.46
CA MET A 339 0.70 18.11 -4.12
C MET A 339 2.14 18.28 -3.63
N HIS A 340 2.46 19.49 -3.19
CA HIS A 340 3.78 19.90 -2.68
C HIS A 340 4.02 19.43 -1.26
#